data_37c6675b95a17e823493ca29d6f63abb
#
_entry.id   37c6675b95a17e823493ca29d6f63abb
#
_cell.length_a   1.000
_cell.length_b   1.000
_cell.length_c   1.000
_cell.angle_alpha   90.00
_cell.angle_beta   90.00
_cell.angle_gamma   90.00
#
_symmetry.space_group_name_H-M   'P 1'
#
loop_
_entity.id
_entity.type
_entity.pdbx_description
1 polymer ?
#
loop_
_entity_poly.entity_id
_entity_poly.type
_entity_poly.pdbx_seq_one_letter_code
_entity_poly.pdbx_strand_id
1 'polypeptide(L)'
;VTGRCIAAMASQQPARPDAPDAPRTIALVDDDRNILTTVSIALQTEGFATRLYNDGDTALKALLDNPPDLAVCDIKMPRMDGLELLARLREKSDLPLIFLTSKDDEADEALGLSMGADDYIAKPFSQRLLVARIKAILRRSDIVRREAEEEEPDGEPLPEPIRRGRLVMDPARHAVTWDGVAVSLTVTEFLILEALAMRPGVVKTRNQLMDAAYHDDVFVDDRTIDSHIKRLRRKFRAVDGRFGAIETLYGAGYSFADE
;
A
#
# COMPACT_ATOMS: atom_id res chain seq x y z
N VAL A 1 -14.86 36.77 30.97
CA VAL A 1 -13.62 36.02 31.09
C VAL A 1 -13.61 34.97 29.96
N THR A 2 -12.76 35.23 29.01
CA THR A 2 -12.66 34.62 27.66
C THR A 2 -12.00 33.25 27.72
N GLY A 3 -12.75 32.19 27.29
CA GLY A 3 -12.21 30.87 27.01
C GLY A 3 -11.96 30.73 25.50
N ARG A 4 -10.69 30.68 25.10
CA ARG A 4 -10.28 30.39 23.71
C ARG A 4 -10.45 28.90 23.42
N CYS A 5 -11.37 28.57 22.49
CA CYS A 5 -11.37 27.29 21.78
C CYS A 5 -10.13 27.21 20.88
N ILE A 6 -9.27 26.24 21.13
CA ILE A 6 -8.21 25.84 20.21
C ILE A 6 -8.85 24.90 19.19
N ALA A 7 -9.14 25.42 18.01
CA ALA A 7 -9.55 24.61 16.87
C ALA A 7 -8.38 23.76 16.41
N ALA A 8 -8.55 22.45 16.39
CA ALA A 8 -7.63 21.50 15.77
C ALA A 8 -7.57 21.81 14.26
N MET A 9 -6.39 22.22 13.79
CA MET A 9 -6.10 22.35 12.38
C MET A 9 -5.97 20.93 11.79
N ALA A 10 -7.05 20.44 11.19
CA ALA A 10 -6.98 19.32 10.29
C ALA A 10 -6.09 19.72 9.10
N SER A 11 -5.04 18.95 8.86
CA SER A 11 -4.15 19.09 7.73
C SER A 11 -4.95 18.86 6.45
N GLN A 12 -5.35 19.95 5.78
CA GLN A 12 -5.91 19.88 4.44
C GLN A 12 -4.78 19.51 3.47
N GLN A 13 -4.79 18.26 2.97
CA GLN A 13 -4.03 17.91 1.78
C GLN A 13 -4.51 18.79 0.62
N PRO A 14 -3.59 19.33 -0.22
CA PRO A 14 -4.00 20.10 -1.39
C PRO A 14 -4.76 19.17 -2.35
N ALA A 15 -6.00 19.54 -2.67
CA ALA A 15 -6.82 18.85 -3.65
C ALA A 15 -6.11 18.81 -5.02
N ARG A 16 -6.01 17.61 -5.61
CA ARG A 16 -5.60 17.42 -7.01
C ARG A 16 -6.65 18.01 -7.94
N PRO A 17 -6.28 18.50 -9.14
CA PRO A 17 -7.27 18.82 -10.17
C PRO A 17 -7.93 17.51 -10.64
N ASP A 18 -9.14 17.27 -10.22
CA ASP A 18 -9.98 16.13 -10.60
C ASP A 18 -10.48 16.28 -12.03
N ALA A 19 -9.66 15.85 -13.01
CA ALA A 19 -10.14 15.53 -14.33
C ALA A 19 -10.23 14.00 -14.42
N PRO A 20 -11.39 13.39 -14.69
CA PRO A 20 -11.57 11.94 -14.75
C PRO A 20 -10.73 11.24 -15.82
N ASP A 21 -10.05 11.99 -16.68
CA ASP A 21 -9.22 11.51 -17.79
C ASP A 21 -7.71 11.83 -17.64
N ALA A 22 -7.25 12.32 -16.50
CA ALA A 22 -5.84 12.63 -16.32
C ALA A 22 -5.02 11.35 -16.18
N PRO A 23 -3.90 11.18 -16.93
CA PRO A 23 -3.07 9.98 -16.81
C PRO A 23 -2.49 9.82 -15.41
N ARG A 24 -2.54 8.60 -14.87
CA ARG A 24 -1.95 8.27 -13.59
C ARG A 24 -0.45 8.55 -13.60
N THR A 25 0.03 9.15 -12.53
CA THR A 25 1.44 9.56 -12.41
C THR A 25 2.23 8.55 -11.58
N ILE A 26 3.31 8.02 -12.16
CA ILE A 26 4.24 7.12 -11.49
C ILE A 26 5.56 7.86 -11.23
N ALA A 27 6.01 7.90 -9.99
CA ALA A 27 7.35 8.35 -9.67
C ALA A 27 8.34 7.19 -9.81
N LEU A 28 9.45 7.43 -10.50
CA LEU A 28 10.56 6.50 -10.64
C LEU A 28 11.77 7.07 -9.93
N VAL A 29 12.34 6.33 -8.99
CA VAL A 29 13.49 6.74 -8.17
C VAL A 29 14.58 5.69 -8.30
N ASP A 30 15.67 6.00 -9.00
CA ASP A 30 16.80 5.10 -9.25
C ASP A 30 18.02 5.95 -9.65
N ASP A 31 19.21 5.66 -9.15
CA ASP A 31 20.41 6.40 -9.50
C ASP A 31 20.95 6.05 -10.91
N ASP A 32 20.49 4.90 -11.47
CA ASP A 32 20.78 4.52 -12.86
C ASP A 32 19.79 5.16 -13.84
N ARG A 33 20.30 6.15 -14.58
CA ARG A 33 19.53 6.87 -15.62
C ARG A 33 19.02 5.97 -16.75
N ASN A 34 19.70 4.85 -17.03
CA ASN A 34 19.26 3.92 -18.07
C ASN A 34 18.00 3.19 -17.62
N ILE A 35 17.95 2.78 -16.35
CA ILE A 35 16.75 2.17 -15.74
C ILE A 35 15.61 3.17 -15.77
N LEU A 36 15.83 4.40 -15.27
CA LEU A 36 14.82 5.46 -15.29
C LEU A 36 14.25 5.69 -16.69
N THR A 37 15.12 5.83 -17.70
CA THR A 37 14.70 6.08 -19.09
C THR A 37 13.90 4.90 -19.65
N THR A 38 14.43 3.68 -19.49
CA THR A 38 13.85 2.49 -20.08
C THR A 38 12.48 2.17 -19.45
N VAL A 39 12.37 2.28 -18.14
CA VAL A 39 11.12 2.07 -17.41
C VAL A 39 10.11 3.18 -17.72
N SER A 40 10.55 4.42 -17.80
CA SER A 40 9.69 5.56 -18.15
C SER A 40 9.03 5.37 -19.52
N ILE A 41 9.80 4.97 -20.54
CA ILE A 41 9.28 4.72 -21.89
C ILE A 41 8.21 3.60 -21.85
N ALA A 42 8.50 2.52 -21.13
CA ALA A 42 7.55 1.41 -21.00
C ALA A 42 6.23 1.85 -20.35
N LEU A 43 6.31 2.64 -19.26
CA LEU A 43 5.12 3.14 -18.56
C LEU A 43 4.35 4.17 -19.41
N GLN A 44 5.03 5.06 -20.12
CA GLN A 44 4.37 6.01 -21.01
C GLN A 44 3.65 5.31 -22.17
N THR A 45 4.20 4.23 -22.70
CA THR A 45 3.55 3.40 -23.73
C THR A 45 2.24 2.78 -23.22
N GLU A 46 2.15 2.54 -21.90
CA GLU A 46 0.95 2.02 -21.23
C GLU A 46 -0.01 3.12 -20.73
N GLY A 47 0.26 4.39 -21.08
CA GLY A 47 -0.60 5.53 -20.79
C GLY A 47 -0.34 6.21 -19.43
N PHE A 48 0.73 5.86 -18.72
CA PHE A 48 1.09 6.51 -17.46
C PHE A 48 1.90 7.81 -17.70
N ALA A 49 1.68 8.82 -16.88
CA ALA A 49 2.63 9.92 -16.73
C ALA A 49 3.78 9.48 -15.80
N THR A 50 5.01 9.94 -16.04
CA THR A 50 6.16 9.57 -15.24
C THR A 50 6.90 10.79 -14.70
N ARG A 51 7.39 10.69 -13.46
CA ARG A 51 8.31 11.65 -12.84
C ARG A 51 9.58 10.93 -12.43
N LEU A 52 10.74 11.44 -12.85
CA LEU A 52 12.02 10.76 -12.69
C LEU A 52 12.86 11.47 -11.63
N TYR A 53 13.40 10.71 -10.69
CA TYR A 53 14.29 11.19 -9.65
C TYR A 53 15.53 10.30 -9.59
N ASN A 54 16.70 10.88 -9.56
CA ASN A 54 17.97 10.16 -9.55
C ASN A 54 18.64 10.14 -8.16
N ASP A 55 17.92 10.58 -7.13
CA ASP A 55 18.38 10.51 -5.74
C ASP A 55 17.19 10.53 -4.75
N GLY A 56 17.42 9.93 -3.57
CA GLY A 56 16.40 9.75 -2.54
C GLY A 56 15.94 11.07 -1.89
N ASP A 57 16.84 12.03 -1.67
CA ASP A 57 16.49 13.28 -0.98
C ASP A 57 15.53 14.14 -1.81
N THR A 58 15.85 14.32 -3.10
CA THR A 58 14.99 15.04 -4.04
C THR A 58 13.66 14.32 -4.22
N ALA A 59 13.71 12.99 -4.34
CA ALA A 59 12.50 12.15 -4.46
C ALA A 59 11.60 12.31 -3.24
N LEU A 60 12.12 12.13 -2.02
CA LEU A 60 11.33 12.22 -0.79
C LEU A 60 10.58 13.54 -0.68
N LYS A 61 11.28 14.66 -0.93
CA LYS A 61 10.65 15.98 -0.91
C LYS A 61 9.51 16.07 -1.92
N ALA A 62 9.76 15.67 -3.17
CA ALA A 62 8.75 15.72 -4.23
C ALA A 62 7.55 14.81 -3.99
N LEU A 63 7.77 13.60 -3.42
CA LEU A 63 6.72 12.65 -3.07
C LEU A 63 5.81 13.19 -1.95
N LEU A 64 6.35 13.97 -1.02
CA LEU A 64 5.59 14.60 0.05
C LEU A 64 4.87 15.87 -0.39
N ASP A 65 5.53 16.74 -1.20
CA ASP A 65 4.97 18.01 -1.64
C ASP A 65 3.89 17.84 -2.73
N ASN A 66 4.07 16.87 -3.62
CA ASN A 66 3.15 16.58 -4.72
C ASN A 66 3.11 15.06 -4.97
N PRO A 67 2.34 14.29 -4.18
CA PRO A 67 2.31 12.85 -4.25
C PRO A 67 1.85 12.32 -5.62
N PRO A 68 2.56 11.36 -6.23
CA PRO A 68 2.10 10.61 -7.40
C PRO A 68 1.02 9.60 -7.01
N ASP A 69 0.53 8.80 -7.96
CA ASP A 69 -0.38 7.70 -7.67
C ASP A 69 0.35 6.47 -7.11
N LEU A 70 1.63 6.29 -7.51
CA LEU A 70 2.49 5.22 -7.03
C LEU A 70 3.97 5.62 -7.23
N ALA A 71 4.85 5.15 -6.36
CA ALA A 71 6.29 5.26 -6.50
C ALA A 71 6.94 3.89 -6.77
N VAL A 72 7.90 3.85 -7.70
CA VAL A 72 8.82 2.73 -7.91
C VAL A 72 10.20 3.22 -7.51
N CYS A 73 10.84 2.56 -6.55
CA CYS A 73 12.08 3.03 -5.95
C CYS A 73 13.14 1.93 -5.93
N ASP A 74 14.35 2.24 -6.36
CA ASP A 74 15.48 1.36 -6.09
C ASP A 74 15.83 1.37 -4.60
N ILE A 75 16.26 0.22 -4.07
CA ILE A 75 16.74 0.14 -2.68
C ILE A 75 18.12 0.76 -2.57
N LYS A 76 19.04 0.38 -3.47
CA LYS A 76 20.44 0.76 -3.38
C LYS A 76 20.74 2.05 -4.12
N MET A 77 20.64 3.17 -3.43
CA MET A 77 21.02 4.48 -3.97
C MET A 77 22.04 5.18 -3.05
N PRO A 78 22.91 6.02 -3.60
CA PRO A 78 23.87 6.79 -2.80
C PRO A 78 23.17 7.83 -1.92
N ARG A 79 23.76 8.13 -0.76
CA ARG A 79 23.30 9.13 0.24
C ARG A 79 22.05 8.67 1.01
N MET A 80 20.89 8.72 0.42
CA MET A 80 19.63 8.21 0.98
C MET A 80 19.23 6.98 0.17
N ASP A 81 19.23 5.82 0.78
CA ASP A 81 18.75 4.59 0.16
C ASP A 81 17.22 4.51 0.15
N GLY A 82 16.68 3.54 -0.59
CA GLY A 82 15.23 3.38 -0.72
C GLY A 82 14.53 3.02 0.59
N LEU A 83 15.21 2.30 1.49
CA LEU A 83 14.66 1.92 2.79
C LEU A 83 14.53 3.13 3.71
N GLU A 84 15.53 4.00 3.75
CA GLU A 84 15.50 5.25 4.50
C GLU A 84 14.43 6.20 3.92
N LEU A 85 14.34 6.29 2.59
CA LEU A 85 13.29 7.05 1.90
C LEU A 85 11.91 6.55 2.32
N LEU A 86 11.67 5.23 2.27
CA LEU A 86 10.39 4.65 2.67
C LEU A 86 10.08 4.92 4.15
N ALA A 87 11.06 4.75 5.05
CA ALA A 87 10.86 5.01 6.47
C ALA A 87 10.34 6.44 6.73
N ARG A 88 11.00 7.44 6.13
CA ARG A 88 10.62 8.85 6.25
C ARG A 88 9.30 9.17 5.55
N LEU A 89 9.03 8.54 4.41
CA LEU A 89 7.78 8.69 3.69
C LEU A 89 6.60 8.18 4.53
N ARG A 90 6.75 7.02 5.19
CA ARG A 90 5.70 6.38 6.01
C ARG A 90 5.37 7.14 7.31
N GLU A 91 6.18 8.11 7.72
CA GLU A 91 5.83 9.02 8.81
C GLU A 91 4.67 9.96 8.44
N LYS A 92 4.44 10.21 7.13
CA LYS A 92 3.52 11.24 6.64
C LYS A 92 2.58 10.79 5.52
N SER A 93 2.82 9.62 4.91
CA SER A 93 2.10 9.19 3.72
C SER A 93 2.02 7.67 3.60
N ASP A 94 0.86 7.17 3.21
CA ASP A 94 0.62 5.78 2.81
C ASP A 94 0.72 5.58 1.28
N LEU A 95 1.42 6.47 0.57
CA LEU A 95 1.64 6.39 -0.87
C LEU A 95 2.11 4.99 -1.27
N PRO A 96 1.43 4.31 -2.23
CA PRO A 96 1.87 3.01 -2.71
C PRO A 96 3.30 3.05 -3.25
N LEU A 97 4.13 2.08 -2.81
CA LEU A 97 5.53 2.02 -3.21
C LEU A 97 5.96 0.58 -3.53
N ILE A 98 6.55 0.41 -4.71
CA ILE A 98 7.20 -0.84 -5.15
C ILE A 98 8.70 -0.65 -5.09
N PHE A 99 9.41 -1.61 -4.50
CA PHE A 99 10.87 -1.63 -4.57
C PHE A 99 11.40 -2.38 -5.79
N LEU A 100 12.47 -1.84 -6.37
CA LEU A 100 13.38 -2.59 -7.23
C LEU A 100 14.59 -3.02 -6.38
N THR A 101 14.95 -4.30 -6.42
CA THR A 101 16.02 -4.86 -5.57
C THR A 101 16.94 -5.76 -6.36
N SER A 102 18.21 -5.88 -5.93
CA SER A 102 19.13 -6.86 -6.49
C SER A 102 18.82 -8.27 -5.94
N LYS A 103 18.97 -9.30 -6.74
CA LYS A 103 18.69 -10.71 -6.36
C LYS A 103 19.40 -11.22 -5.11
N ASP A 104 20.50 -10.58 -4.75
CA ASP A 104 21.38 -11.04 -3.65
C ASP A 104 20.98 -10.47 -2.28
N ASP A 105 19.88 -9.72 -2.19
CA ASP A 105 19.47 -8.98 -1.00
C ASP A 105 18.14 -9.46 -0.40
N GLU A 106 18.00 -10.78 -0.17
CA GLU A 106 16.82 -11.33 0.53
C GLU A 106 16.54 -10.65 1.88
N ALA A 107 17.59 -10.15 2.55
CA ALA A 107 17.45 -9.43 3.81
C ALA A 107 16.84 -8.03 3.61
N ASP A 108 17.25 -7.30 2.56
CA ASP A 108 16.71 -5.97 2.24
C ASP A 108 15.26 -6.05 1.75
N GLU A 109 14.93 -7.11 1.01
CA GLU A 109 13.57 -7.42 0.58
C GLU A 109 12.63 -7.62 1.77
N ALA A 110 12.99 -8.54 2.68
CA ALA A 110 12.21 -8.79 3.88
C ALA A 110 12.10 -7.54 4.78
N LEU A 111 13.16 -6.72 4.82
CA LEU A 111 13.18 -5.46 5.56
C LEU A 111 12.28 -4.43 4.88
N GLY A 112 12.36 -4.20 3.58
CA GLY A 112 11.55 -3.26 2.84
C GLY A 112 10.06 -3.54 2.97
N LEU A 113 9.65 -4.81 2.80
CA LEU A 113 8.27 -5.22 3.06
C LEU A 113 7.88 -5.04 4.53
N SER A 114 8.76 -5.29 5.48
CA SER A 114 8.49 -5.07 6.91
C SER A 114 8.35 -3.58 7.25
N MET A 115 8.88 -2.67 6.44
CA MET A 115 8.85 -1.22 6.62
C MET A 115 7.66 -0.54 5.94
N GLY A 116 6.92 -1.22 5.08
CA GLY A 116 5.71 -0.64 4.49
C GLY A 116 5.69 -0.52 2.97
N ALA A 117 6.60 -1.16 2.24
CA ALA A 117 6.47 -1.31 0.79
C ALA A 117 5.25 -2.18 0.45
N ASP A 118 4.58 -1.87 -0.66
CA ASP A 118 3.42 -2.64 -1.13
C ASP A 118 3.86 -3.88 -1.91
N ASP A 119 4.99 -3.78 -2.60
CA ASP A 119 5.57 -4.88 -3.36
C ASP A 119 7.07 -4.69 -3.60
N TYR A 120 7.74 -5.72 -4.12
CA TYR A 120 9.12 -5.66 -4.58
C TYR A 120 9.31 -6.44 -5.88
N ILE A 121 10.31 -6.06 -6.67
CA ILE A 121 10.66 -6.71 -7.93
C ILE A 121 12.17 -6.86 -8.02
N ALA A 122 12.66 -8.10 -8.12
CA ALA A 122 14.09 -8.36 -8.22
C ALA A 122 14.65 -7.98 -9.61
N LYS A 123 15.77 -7.27 -9.63
CA LYS A 123 16.57 -6.99 -10.84
C LYS A 123 17.38 -8.25 -11.23
N PRO A 124 17.48 -8.65 -12.53
CA PRO A 124 16.83 -8.03 -13.68
C PRO A 124 15.36 -8.44 -13.79
N PHE A 125 14.49 -7.50 -14.14
CA PHE A 125 13.05 -7.70 -14.25
C PHE A 125 12.51 -7.49 -15.65
N SER A 126 11.36 -8.11 -15.93
CA SER A 126 10.58 -7.83 -17.13
C SER A 126 9.77 -6.54 -16.94
N GLN A 127 9.81 -5.64 -17.94
CA GLN A 127 8.97 -4.43 -17.95
C GLN A 127 7.48 -4.79 -17.87
N ARG A 128 7.07 -5.88 -18.52
CA ARG A 128 5.67 -6.38 -18.46
C ARG A 128 5.28 -6.73 -17.04
N LEU A 129 6.17 -7.36 -16.26
CA LEU A 129 5.93 -7.70 -14.86
C LEU A 129 5.76 -6.44 -14.03
N LEU A 130 6.64 -5.44 -14.17
CA LEU A 130 6.55 -4.17 -13.46
C LEU A 130 5.23 -3.45 -13.78
N VAL A 131 4.87 -3.35 -15.05
CA VAL A 131 3.61 -2.73 -15.49
C VAL A 131 2.40 -3.47 -14.91
N ALA A 132 2.40 -4.80 -14.94
CA ALA A 132 1.30 -5.60 -14.38
C ALA A 132 1.11 -5.34 -12.88
N ARG A 133 2.22 -5.25 -12.11
CA ARG A 133 2.17 -4.96 -10.68
C ARG A 133 1.70 -3.54 -10.37
N ILE A 134 2.19 -2.54 -11.11
CA ILE A 134 1.72 -1.16 -11.00
C ILE A 134 0.21 -1.10 -11.25
N LYS A 135 -0.27 -1.69 -12.37
CA LYS A 135 -1.71 -1.73 -12.69
C LYS A 135 -2.53 -2.41 -11.59
N ALA A 136 -2.02 -3.51 -11.04
CA ALA A 136 -2.69 -4.22 -9.96
C ALA A 136 -2.84 -3.36 -8.70
N ILE A 137 -1.81 -2.65 -8.27
CA ILE A 137 -1.85 -1.77 -7.09
C ILE A 137 -2.76 -0.56 -7.36
N LEU A 138 -2.65 0.08 -8.53
CA LEU A 138 -3.46 1.25 -8.86
C LEU A 138 -4.95 0.92 -8.98
N ARG A 139 -5.31 -0.21 -9.61
CA ARG A 139 -6.71 -0.66 -9.70
C ARG A 139 -7.36 -0.78 -8.33
N ARG A 140 -6.62 -1.22 -7.32
CA ARG A 140 -7.11 -1.32 -5.94
C ARG A 140 -7.33 0.04 -5.32
N SER A 141 -6.39 0.96 -5.52
CA SER A 141 -6.55 2.36 -5.08
C SER A 141 -7.77 2.99 -5.73
N ASP A 142 -8.09 2.64 -6.98
CA ASP A 142 -9.26 3.17 -7.69
C ASP A 142 -10.57 2.59 -7.18
N ILE A 143 -10.61 1.30 -6.88
CA ILE A 143 -11.80 0.67 -6.27
C ILE A 143 -12.10 1.36 -4.96
N VAL A 144 -11.09 1.45 -4.09
CA VAL A 144 -11.19 2.13 -2.80
C VAL A 144 -11.63 3.59 -2.93
N ARG A 145 -11.10 4.31 -3.92
CA ARG A 145 -11.43 5.72 -4.14
C ARG A 145 -12.84 5.89 -4.70
N ARG A 146 -13.25 5.08 -5.66
CA ARG A 146 -14.63 5.13 -6.22
C ARG A 146 -15.66 4.82 -5.16
N GLU A 147 -15.44 3.79 -4.36
CA GLU A 147 -16.31 3.44 -3.24
C GLU A 147 -16.38 4.55 -2.16
N ALA A 148 -15.34 5.40 -2.06
CA ALA A 148 -15.32 6.55 -1.14
C ALA A 148 -15.97 7.81 -1.72
N GLU A 149 -16.00 7.97 -3.06
CA GLU A 149 -16.51 9.14 -3.78
C GLU A 149 -17.98 8.98 -4.21
N GLU A 150 -18.49 7.74 -4.33
CA GLU A 150 -19.89 7.44 -4.66
C GLU A 150 -20.83 7.66 -3.47
N GLU A 151 -20.89 8.89 -2.93
CA GLU A 151 -22.07 9.43 -2.30
C GLU A 151 -23.00 9.94 -3.42
N GLU A 152 -23.65 9.03 -4.19
CA GLU A 152 -24.56 9.47 -5.23
C GLU A 152 -25.91 8.76 -5.20
N PRO A 153 -26.98 9.48 -5.59
CA PRO A 153 -28.36 9.20 -5.19
C PRO A 153 -29.11 8.14 -6.02
N ASP A 154 -28.46 7.26 -6.75
CA ASP A 154 -29.14 6.25 -7.58
C ASP A 154 -28.70 4.81 -7.28
N GLY A 155 -28.86 4.39 -6.03
CA GLY A 155 -29.55 3.10 -5.80
C GLY A 155 -28.76 1.83 -5.60
N GLU A 156 -27.43 1.73 -5.58
CA GLU A 156 -26.81 0.54 -4.97
C GLU A 156 -26.33 0.86 -3.55
N PRO A 157 -26.76 0.09 -2.54
CA PRO A 157 -26.30 0.34 -1.17
C PRO A 157 -24.79 0.15 -1.11
N LEU A 158 -24.07 1.15 -0.57
CA LEU A 158 -22.65 1.02 -0.25
C LEU A 158 -22.39 -0.27 0.54
N PRO A 159 -21.28 -0.97 0.31
CA PRO A 159 -20.97 -2.17 1.06
C PRO A 159 -20.98 -1.87 2.56
N GLU A 160 -21.74 -2.66 3.31
CA GLU A 160 -21.84 -2.45 4.76
C GLU A 160 -20.46 -2.64 5.43
N PRO A 161 -20.13 -1.81 6.43
CA PRO A 161 -18.91 -1.98 7.19
C PRO A 161 -18.79 -3.39 7.79
N ILE A 162 -17.66 -4.03 7.58
CA ILE A 162 -17.34 -5.33 8.18
C ILE A 162 -17.07 -5.11 9.67
N ARG A 163 -17.89 -5.72 10.53
CA ARG A 163 -17.73 -5.66 11.98
C ARG A 163 -17.39 -7.02 12.53
N ARG A 164 -16.25 -7.13 13.24
CA ARG A 164 -15.78 -8.37 13.87
C ARG A 164 -15.20 -8.04 15.24
N GLY A 165 -16.01 -8.27 16.29
CA GLY A 165 -15.62 -7.87 17.64
C GLY A 165 -15.23 -6.40 17.71
N ARG A 166 -13.96 -6.12 17.99
CA ARG A 166 -13.39 -4.75 18.07
C ARG A 166 -12.94 -4.17 16.72
N LEU A 167 -12.87 -5.00 15.67
CA LEU A 167 -12.54 -4.56 14.31
C LEU A 167 -13.77 -3.96 13.65
N VAL A 168 -13.60 -2.77 13.07
CA VAL A 168 -14.54 -2.21 12.09
C VAL A 168 -13.73 -1.82 10.86
N MET A 169 -14.12 -2.37 9.72
CA MET A 169 -13.56 -2.03 8.41
C MET A 169 -14.67 -1.40 7.58
N ASP A 170 -14.38 -0.28 6.98
CA ASP A 170 -15.26 0.39 6.02
C ASP A 170 -14.59 0.30 4.63
N PRO A 171 -15.04 -0.63 3.76
CA PRO A 171 -14.45 -0.79 2.43
C PRO A 171 -14.63 0.46 1.58
N ALA A 172 -15.78 1.13 1.67
CA ALA A 172 -16.08 2.33 0.90
C ALA A 172 -15.15 3.50 1.21
N ARG A 173 -14.66 3.59 2.46
CA ARG A 173 -13.74 4.66 2.90
C ARG A 173 -12.31 4.18 3.11
N HIS A 174 -12.04 2.92 2.81
CA HIS A 174 -10.76 2.27 3.11
C HIS A 174 -10.29 2.53 4.55
N ALA A 175 -11.23 2.63 5.45
CA ALA A 175 -10.98 2.98 6.83
C ALA A 175 -11.05 1.73 7.73
N VAL A 176 -10.11 1.67 8.67
CA VAL A 176 -10.05 0.59 9.64
C VAL A 176 -9.94 1.18 11.04
N THR A 177 -10.74 0.65 11.96
CA THR A 177 -10.60 0.98 13.37
C THR A 177 -10.52 -0.30 14.20
N TRP A 178 -9.78 -0.22 15.29
CA TRP A 178 -9.72 -1.25 16.33
C TRP A 178 -10.15 -0.61 17.64
N ASP A 179 -11.25 -1.10 18.21
CA ASP A 179 -11.85 -0.52 19.41
C ASP A 179 -12.11 1.01 19.29
N GLY A 180 -12.52 1.44 18.08
CA GLY A 180 -12.78 2.84 17.74
C GLY A 180 -11.53 3.69 17.45
N VAL A 181 -10.33 3.14 17.59
CA VAL A 181 -9.07 3.84 17.27
C VAL A 181 -8.65 3.51 15.84
N ALA A 182 -8.37 4.54 15.04
CA ALA A 182 -7.97 4.38 13.64
C ALA A 182 -6.65 3.63 13.49
N VAL A 183 -6.60 2.68 12.55
CA VAL A 183 -5.40 1.94 12.15
C VAL A 183 -5.12 2.24 10.68
N SER A 184 -4.03 2.96 10.39
CA SER A 184 -3.65 3.27 9.01
C SER A 184 -3.04 2.05 8.33
N LEU A 185 -3.65 1.63 7.21
CA LEU A 185 -3.22 0.48 6.41
C LEU A 185 -2.91 0.90 4.97
N THR A 186 -1.92 0.25 4.36
CA THR A 186 -1.75 0.33 2.91
C THR A 186 -2.88 -0.46 2.22
N VAL A 187 -3.10 -0.20 0.92
CA VAL A 187 -4.14 -0.89 0.15
C VAL A 187 -4.00 -2.41 0.22
N THR A 188 -2.78 -2.93 0.06
CA THR A 188 -2.50 -4.36 0.14
C THR A 188 -2.78 -4.94 1.53
N GLU A 189 -2.41 -4.22 2.59
CA GLU A 189 -2.70 -4.63 3.97
C GLU A 189 -4.20 -4.65 4.26
N PHE A 190 -4.95 -3.66 3.75
CA PHE A 190 -6.40 -3.61 3.88
C PHE A 190 -7.05 -4.84 3.23
N LEU A 191 -6.70 -5.16 1.98
CA LEU A 191 -7.28 -6.29 1.25
C LEU A 191 -6.96 -7.65 1.89
N ILE A 192 -5.74 -7.82 2.42
CA ILE A 192 -5.37 -9.02 3.18
C ILE A 192 -6.23 -9.14 4.44
N LEU A 193 -6.38 -8.04 5.19
CA LEU A 193 -7.19 -8.01 6.40
C LEU A 193 -8.66 -8.27 6.06
N GLU A 194 -9.20 -7.67 5.02
CA GLU A 194 -10.55 -7.87 4.53
C GLU A 194 -10.81 -9.34 4.19
N ALA A 195 -9.93 -9.96 3.39
CA ALA A 195 -10.03 -11.37 3.03
C ALA A 195 -10.06 -12.29 4.25
N LEU A 196 -9.36 -11.95 5.32
CA LEU A 196 -9.37 -12.68 6.58
C LEU A 196 -10.66 -12.40 7.39
N ALA A 197 -11.05 -11.13 7.51
CA ALA A 197 -12.20 -10.70 8.31
C ALA A 197 -13.56 -11.04 7.69
N MET A 198 -13.63 -11.21 6.36
CA MET A 198 -14.87 -11.63 5.69
C MET A 198 -15.39 -12.98 6.18
N ARG A 199 -14.50 -13.90 6.57
CA ARG A 199 -14.86 -15.23 7.08
C ARG A 199 -14.01 -15.58 8.32
N PRO A 200 -14.35 -15.07 9.51
CA PRO A 200 -13.65 -15.38 10.74
C PRO A 200 -13.59 -16.90 10.98
N GLY A 201 -12.54 -17.38 11.64
CA GLY A 201 -12.30 -18.81 11.90
C GLY A 201 -11.87 -19.62 10.67
N VAL A 202 -12.07 -19.10 9.44
CA VAL A 202 -11.68 -19.80 8.20
C VAL A 202 -10.24 -19.52 7.86
N VAL A 203 -9.45 -20.60 7.71
CA VAL A 203 -8.05 -20.49 7.29
C VAL A 203 -7.95 -20.12 5.81
N LYS A 204 -7.22 -19.07 5.53
CA LYS A 204 -6.81 -18.66 4.17
C LYS A 204 -5.37 -19.08 3.93
N THR A 205 -5.12 -19.79 2.84
CA THR A 205 -3.76 -20.12 2.41
C THR A 205 -3.03 -18.85 1.94
N ARG A 206 -1.71 -18.90 1.87
CA ARG A 206 -0.91 -17.79 1.31
C ARG A 206 -1.35 -17.45 -0.11
N ASN A 207 -1.58 -18.43 -0.96
CA ASN A 207 -2.06 -18.21 -2.32
C ASN A 207 -3.42 -17.50 -2.33
N GLN A 208 -4.39 -17.91 -1.51
CA GLN A 208 -5.69 -17.25 -1.42
C GLN A 208 -5.58 -15.79 -0.93
N LEU A 209 -4.65 -15.50 -0.02
CA LEU A 209 -4.37 -14.13 0.42
C LEU A 209 -3.63 -13.35 -0.67
N MET A 210 -2.79 -14.03 -1.43
CA MET A 210 -2.13 -13.47 -2.60
C MET A 210 -3.17 -13.08 -3.66
N ASP A 211 -4.06 -13.99 -4.01
CA ASP A 211 -5.14 -13.74 -5.00
C ASP A 211 -6.03 -12.57 -4.54
N ALA A 212 -6.40 -12.53 -3.26
CA ALA A 212 -7.18 -11.43 -2.70
C ALA A 212 -6.41 -10.09 -2.74
N ALA A 213 -5.11 -10.14 -2.46
CA ALA A 213 -4.25 -8.96 -2.46
C ALA A 213 -3.75 -8.58 -3.86
N TYR A 214 -3.62 -9.48 -4.82
CA TYR A 214 -2.95 -9.24 -6.11
C TYR A 214 -3.73 -9.68 -7.36
N HIS A 215 -4.89 -10.32 -7.25
CA HIS A 215 -5.67 -10.90 -8.35
C HIS A 215 -4.84 -11.80 -9.31
N ASP A 216 -5.47 -12.68 -10.02
CA ASP A 216 -4.92 -13.87 -10.71
C ASP A 216 -3.72 -13.70 -11.67
N ASP A 217 -3.32 -12.48 -12.02
CA ASP A 217 -2.34 -12.24 -13.09
C ASP A 217 -0.88 -12.03 -12.62
N VAL A 218 -0.59 -12.14 -11.30
CA VAL A 218 0.73 -11.76 -10.77
C VAL A 218 1.34 -12.86 -9.92
N PHE A 219 2.38 -13.52 -10.40
CA PHE A 219 3.24 -14.39 -9.59
C PHE A 219 4.04 -13.55 -8.59
N VAL A 220 3.64 -13.58 -7.31
CA VAL A 220 4.35 -12.98 -6.18
C VAL A 220 4.89 -14.12 -5.31
N ASP A 221 6.04 -13.94 -4.68
CA ASP A 221 6.60 -14.94 -3.74
C ASP A 221 5.71 -15.04 -2.48
N ASP A 222 5.44 -16.26 -2.02
CA ASP A 222 4.65 -16.58 -0.83
C ASP A 222 5.13 -15.85 0.44
N ARG A 223 6.41 -15.51 0.52
CA ARG A 223 7.03 -14.77 1.63
C ARG A 223 6.50 -13.34 1.77
N THR A 224 5.97 -12.77 0.70
CA THR A 224 5.40 -11.41 0.70
C THR A 224 4.20 -11.34 1.66
N ILE A 225 3.34 -12.35 1.68
CA ILE A 225 2.18 -12.40 2.59
C ILE A 225 2.61 -12.43 4.06
N ASP A 226 3.63 -13.21 4.41
CA ASP A 226 4.12 -13.28 5.79
C ASP A 226 4.60 -11.91 6.29
N SER A 227 5.23 -11.13 5.42
CA SER A 227 5.69 -9.77 5.71
C SER A 227 4.50 -8.81 5.91
N HIS A 228 3.47 -8.88 5.07
CA HIS A 228 2.25 -8.08 5.26
C HIS A 228 1.52 -8.44 6.56
N ILE A 229 1.39 -9.72 6.88
CA ILE A 229 0.80 -10.17 8.16
C ILE A 229 1.60 -9.67 9.36
N LYS A 230 2.93 -9.71 9.30
CA LYS A 230 3.79 -9.19 10.36
C LYS A 230 3.57 -7.69 10.57
N ARG A 231 3.41 -6.91 9.50
CA ARG A 231 3.12 -5.48 9.56
C ARG A 231 1.72 -5.20 10.12
N LEU A 232 0.70 -5.90 9.62
CA LEU A 232 -0.66 -5.80 10.15
C LEU A 232 -0.65 -5.98 11.67
N ARG A 233 -0.08 -7.09 12.15
CA ARG A 233 0.03 -7.34 13.59
C ARG A 233 0.76 -6.23 14.34
N ARG A 234 1.83 -5.66 13.76
CA ARG A 234 2.57 -4.55 14.37
C ARG A 234 1.72 -3.29 14.47
N LYS A 235 1.00 -2.92 13.39
CA LYS A 235 0.12 -1.74 13.37
C LYS A 235 -1.01 -1.85 14.39
N PHE A 236 -1.66 -3.00 14.48
CA PHE A 236 -2.69 -3.25 15.47
C PHE A 236 -2.14 -3.30 16.91
N ARG A 237 -0.96 -3.87 17.12
CA ARG A 237 -0.30 -3.87 18.44
C ARG A 237 0.15 -2.50 18.90
N ALA A 238 0.35 -1.56 18.02
CA ALA A 238 0.61 -0.16 18.39
C ALA A 238 -0.64 0.51 19.02
N VAL A 239 -1.84 0.04 18.67
CA VAL A 239 -3.12 0.49 19.24
C VAL A 239 -3.52 -0.35 20.45
N ASP A 240 -3.39 -1.66 20.35
CA ASP A 240 -3.67 -2.61 21.44
C ASP A 240 -2.55 -3.63 21.57
N GLY A 241 -1.70 -3.48 22.58
CA GLY A 241 -0.56 -4.36 22.82
C GLY A 241 -0.91 -5.84 22.98
N ARG A 242 -2.19 -6.18 23.20
CA ARG A 242 -2.69 -7.55 23.32
C ARG A 242 -3.30 -8.09 22.03
N PHE A 243 -3.24 -7.34 20.92
CA PHE A 243 -3.79 -7.78 19.64
C PHE A 243 -3.28 -9.16 19.23
N GLY A 244 -4.19 -10.09 19.04
CA GLY A 244 -3.95 -11.49 18.66
C GLY A 244 -4.94 -12.03 17.63
N ALA A 245 -5.88 -11.20 17.11
CA ALA A 245 -6.97 -11.65 16.26
C ALA A 245 -6.52 -12.25 14.91
N ILE A 246 -5.34 -11.92 14.40
CA ILE A 246 -4.78 -12.62 13.23
C ILE A 246 -3.95 -13.80 13.73
N GLU A 247 -4.39 -15.00 13.47
CA GLU A 247 -3.75 -16.25 13.89
C GLU A 247 -2.88 -16.84 12.76
N THR A 248 -1.86 -17.63 13.15
CA THR A 248 -1.05 -18.42 12.21
C THR A 248 -1.32 -19.89 12.41
N LEU A 249 -1.76 -20.56 11.36
CA LEU A 249 -1.84 -22.01 11.32
C LEU A 249 -0.64 -22.55 10.53
N TYR A 250 0.33 -23.08 11.25
CA TYR A 250 1.58 -23.54 10.64
C TYR A 250 1.33 -24.56 9.55
N GLY A 251 1.94 -24.35 8.38
CA GLY A 251 1.77 -25.18 7.19
C GLY A 251 0.46 -24.95 6.42
N ALA A 252 -0.53 -24.25 6.97
CA ALA A 252 -1.84 -24.02 6.31
C ALA A 252 -2.04 -22.58 5.87
N GLY A 253 -1.75 -21.59 6.73
CA GLY A 253 -1.97 -20.18 6.40
C GLY A 253 -2.34 -19.31 7.60
N TYR A 254 -3.30 -18.43 7.42
CA TYR A 254 -3.75 -17.45 8.40
C TYR A 254 -5.27 -17.43 8.53
N SER A 255 -5.77 -17.05 9.69
CA SER A 255 -7.19 -16.80 9.95
C SER A 255 -7.37 -15.55 10.78
N PHE A 256 -8.56 -14.97 10.74
CA PHE A 256 -9.01 -13.98 11.71
C PHE A 256 -9.80 -14.72 12.80
N ALA A 257 -9.53 -14.42 14.07
CA ALA A 257 -10.23 -15.06 15.18
C ALA A 257 -11.75 -14.81 15.10
N ASP A 258 -12.52 -15.82 15.41
CA ASP A 258 -13.98 -15.74 15.55
C ASP A 258 -14.28 -15.38 17.02
N GLU A 259 -14.39 -14.05 17.33
CA GLU A 259 -14.73 -13.54 18.66
C GLU A 259 -16.23 -13.23 18.80
#